data_e518800c01103c8da3b8de58bef3972d
#
_entry.id   e518800c01103c8da3b8de58bef3972d
#
_cell.length_a   1.000
_cell.length_b   1.000
_cell.length_c   1.000
_cell.angle_alpha   90.00
_cell.angle_beta   90.00
_cell.angle_gamma   90.00
#
_symmetry.space_group_name_H-M   'P 1'
#
loop_
_entity.id
_entity.type
_entity.pdbx_description
1 polymer ?
#
loop_
_entity_poly.entity_id
_entity_poly.type
_entity_poly.pdbx_seq_one_letter_code
_entity_poly.pdbx_strand_id
1 'polypeptide(L)'
;MKSKHFRYEYRFAGQVDIGKSRKSNQDEVILSPERGFFAVSDGMGGLEQGGKASEYVKKALPVTLETGEYKFSQLNAEEVSVFLRDTVRLISDRLYEQGNAWGRIRFGATLAGVLLYDDKAIFVCLGDSRGYLLPKYKKNPVQITEDMNIAGYLVRNGEMTKEQAKNDYRSSRLTAFVGMPKPATPETYIIDVKPGDRILLCSDGLYGMVDERKMARIMRSSGNPETVCGKLIDEANKNGGRDNISATYIYLSVR
;
A
#
# COMPACT_ATOMS: atom_id res chain seq x y z
N MET A 1 6.74 6.81 -18.03
CA MET A 1 5.76 5.83 -18.54
C MET A 1 4.37 6.42 -18.48
N LYS A 2 3.43 5.89 -19.22
CA LYS A 2 2.05 6.39 -19.27
C LYS A 2 1.10 5.21 -19.27
N SER A 3 0.12 5.21 -18.35
CA SER A 3 -0.98 4.29 -18.42
C SER A 3 -2.04 4.79 -19.42
N LYS A 4 -2.88 3.89 -19.90
CA LYS A 4 -3.92 4.18 -20.90
C LYS A 4 -4.97 5.19 -20.36
N HIS A 5 -5.21 5.20 -19.06
CA HIS A 5 -6.28 5.95 -18.41
C HIS A 5 -5.79 7.09 -17.54
N PHE A 6 -4.49 7.44 -17.55
CA PHE A 6 -3.93 8.50 -16.74
C PHE A 6 -3.43 9.67 -17.59
N ARG A 7 -3.72 10.89 -17.16
CA ARG A 7 -3.44 12.11 -17.90
C ARG A 7 -1.96 12.47 -17.98
N TYR A 8 -1.17 12.16 -16.93
CA TYR A 8 0.22 12.55 -16.78
C TYR A 8 1.16 11.37 -17.06
N GLU A 9 2.44 11.69 -17.23
CA GLU A 9 3.50 10.68 -17.19
C GLU A 9 3.93 10.41 -15.76
N TYR A 10 4.54 9.26 -15.54
CA TYR A 10 5.09 8.91 -14.24
C TYR A 10 6.32 8.01 -14.37
N ARG A 11 7.15 8.09 -13.35
CA ARG A 11 8.27 7.18 -13.08
C ARG A 11 8.01 6.51 -11.75
N PHE A 12 8.38 5.25 -11.64
CA PHE A 12 8.09 4.44 -10.46
C PHE A 12 9.18 3.43 -10.19
N ALA A 13 9.27 2.97 -8.97
CA ALA A 13 9.99 1.78 -8.55
C ALA A 13 9.28 1.17 -7.34
N GLY A 14 9.48 -0.14 -7.17
CA GLY A 14 9.08 -0.87 -5.98
C GLY A 14 10.22 -1.77 -5.54
N GLN A 15 10.49 -1.82 -4.23
CA GLN A 15 11.52 -2.66 -3.64
C GLN A 15 11.03 -3.26 -2.33
N VAL A 16 11.52 -4.45 -2.03
CA VAL A 16 11.33 -5.15 -0.75
C VAL A 16 12.67 -5.54 -0.17
N ASP A 17 12.76 -5.57 1.15
CA ASP A 17 13.94 -6.00 1.90
C ASP A 17 13.50 -6.82 3.11
N ILE A 18 14.29 -7.84 3.46
CA ILE A 18 13.98 -8.72 4.58
C ILE A 18 14.11 -8.03 5.95
N GLY A 19 14.79 -6.88 5.99
CA GLY A 19 15.18 -6.26 7.24
C GLY A 19 16.35 -6.97 7.92
N LYS A 20 16.60 -6.62 9.19
CA LYS A 20 17.72 -7.19 9.96
C LYS A 20 17.30 -8.24 10.99
N SER A 21 16.01 -8.33 11.28
CA SER A 21 15.51 -9.18 12.38
C SER A 21 14.71 -10.38 11.92
N ARG A 22 14.21 -10.37 10.68
CA ARG A 22 13.40 -11.45 10.12
C ARG A 22 14.25 -12.49 9.39
N LYS A 23 13.74 -13.73 9.27
CA LYS A 23 14.38 -14.84 8.56
C LYS A 23 13.82 -15.08 7.16
N SER A 24 12.64 -14.55 6.88
CA SER A 24 11.96 -14.61 5.58
C SER A 24 11.31 -13.28 5.27
N ASN A 25 11.17 -12.98 4.00
CA ASN A 25 10.43 -11.81 3.55
C ASN A 25 9.00 -12.21 3.23
N GLN A 26 8.03 -11.57 3.87
CA GLN A 26 6.59 -11.77 3.67
C GLN A 26 5.93 -10.56 3.02
N ASP A 27 6.71 -9.49 2.75
CA ASP A 27 6.27 -8.32 2.01
C ASP A 27 6.36 -8.55 0.51
N GLU A 28 5.41 -7.98 -0.21
CA GLU A 28 5.39 -7.96 -1.67
C GLU A 28 5.08 -6.56 -2.22
N VAL A 29 5.67 -6.26 -3.38
CA VAL A 29 5.29 -5.10 -4.19
C VAL A 29 4.57 -5.58 -5.45
N ILE A 30 3.56 -4.82 -5.85
CA ILE A 30 2.72 -5.09 -7.02
C ILE A 30 2.87 -3.90 -7.97
N LEU A 31 3.39 -4.16 -9.16
CA LEU A 31 3.65 -3.13 -10.16
C LEU A 31 2.94 -3.53 -11.46
N SER A 32 1.89 -2.81 -11.82
CA SER A 32 1.15 -2.93 -13.09
C SER A 32 1.15 -1.58 -13.81
N PRO A 33 2.31 -1.16 -14.32
CA PRO A 33 2.45 0.20 -14.86
C PRO A 33 1.58 0.44 -16.10
N GLU A 34 1.34 -0.55 -16.92
CA GLU A 34 0.44 -0.45 -18.08
C GLU A 34 -1.00 -0.06 -17.69
N ARG A 35 -1.42 -0.45 -16.47
CA ARG A 35 -2.73 -0.10 -15.87
C ARG A 35 -2.66 1.13 -14.98
N GLY A 36 -1.45 1.60 -14.64
CA GLY A 36 -1.26 2.66 -13.64
C GLY A 36 -1.55 2.21 -12.21
N PHE A 37 -1.53 0.88 -11.94
CA PHE A 37 -1.79 0.34 -10.61
C PHE A 37 -0.50 -0.09 -9.91
N PHE A 38 -0.37 0.31 -8.64
CA PHE A 38 0.77 0.01 -7.79
C PHE A 38 0.29 -0.32 -6.38
N ALA A 39 0.94 -1.27 -5.70
CA ALA A 39 0.61 -1.59 -4.32
C ALA A 39 1.80 -2.19 -3.55
N VAL A 40 1.64 -2.23 -2.23
CA VAL A 40 2.42 -3.05 -1.30
C VAL A 40 1.47 -3.96 -0.53
N SER A 41 1.96 -5.12 -0.12
CA SER A 41 1.21 -6.10 0.65
C SER A 41 2.16 -6.74 1.66
N ASP A 42 1.82 -6.67 2.94
CA ASP A 42 2.56 -7.26 4.05
C ASP A 42 1.83 -8.52 4.52
N GLY A 43 2.50 -9.64 4.44
CA GLY A 43 1.95 -10.94 4.74
C GLY A 43 2.05 -11.30 6.22
N MET A 44 0.93 -11.66 6.84
CA MET A 44 0.86 -12.09 8.23
C MET A 44 0.39 -13.53 8.38
N GLY A 45 0.95 -14.21 9.37
CA GLY A 45 0.69 -15.62 9.65
C GLY A 45 1.99 -16.37 9.90
N GLY A 46 1.99 -17.37 10.80
CA GLY A 46 3.24 -18.03 11.24
C GLY A 46 4.14 -18.52 10.09
N LEU A 47 5.45 -18.39 10.31
CA LEU A 47 6.64 -18.76 9.52
C LEU A 47 6.59 -18.73 7.97
N GLU A 48 5.65 -19.36 7.28
CA GLU A 48 5.61 -19.40 5.80
C GLU A 48 4.25 -18.96 5.24
N GLN A 49 3.26 -18.83 6.08
CA GLN A 49 1.89 -18.62 5.64
C GLN A 49 1.62 -17.17 5.23
N GLY A 50 2.23 -16.20 5.90
CA GLY A 50 2.08 -14.79 5.55
C GLY A 50 2.60 -14.49 4.14
N GLY A 51 3.79 -15.01 3.78
CA GLY A 51 4.35 -14.85 2.44
C GLY A 51 3.45 -15.44 1.34
N LYS A 52 2.73 -16.53 1.62
CA LYS A 52 1.72 -17.08 0.67
C LYS A 52 0.53 -16.15 0.49
N ALA A 53 0.13 -15.42 1.54
CA ALA A 53 -0.99 -14.48 1.46
C ALA A 53 -0.63 -13.26 0.59
N SER A 54 0.50 -12.61 0.88
CA SER A 54 0.97 -11.46 0.08
C SER A 54 1.28 -11.85 -1.37
N GLU A 55 1.88 -13.03 -1.59
CA GLU A 55 2.12 -13.58 -2.92
C GLU A 55 0.80 -13.85 -3.69
N TYR A 56 -0.23 -14.36 -2.99
CA TYR A 56 -1.56 -14.52 -3.59
C TYR A 56 -2.15 -13.18 -4.03
N VAL A 57 -2.08 -12.17 -3.16
CA VAL A 57 -2.55 -10.81 -3.49
C VAL A 57 -1.80 -10.27 -4.71
N LYS A 58 -0.46 -10.41 -4.74
CA LYS A 58 0.39 -10.00 -5.86
C LYS A 58 -0.01 -10.64 -7.20
N LYS A 59 -0.36 -11.91 -7.19
CA LYS A 59 -0.77 -12.65 -8.39
C LYS A 59 -2.21 -12.34 -8.80
N ALA A 60 -3.13 -12.30 -7.84
CA ALA A 60 -4.56 -12.20 -8.12
C ALA A 60 -5.00 -10.77 -8.49
N LEU A 61 -4.42 -9.76 -7.86
CA LEU A 61 -4.90 -8.39 -8.00
C LEU A 61 -4.75 -7.83 -9.43
N PRO A 62 -3.58 -7.93 -10.11
CA PRO A 62 -3.45 -7.46 -11.49
C PRO A 62 -4.40 -8.18 -12.46
N VAL A 63 -4.55 -9.50 -12.31
CA VAL A 63 -5.43 -10.32 -13.17
C VAL A 63 -6.90 -9.93 -12.97
N THR A 64 -7.33 -9.71 -11.72
CA THR A 64 -8.71 -9.33 -11.43
C THR A 64 -9.02 -7.91 -11.93
N LEU A 65 -8.06 -6.99 -11.83
CA LEU A 65 -8.20 -5.64 -12.40
C LEU A 65 -8.33 -5.69 -13.93
N GLU A 66 -7.60 -6.57 -14.61
CA GLU A 66 -7.66 -6.73 -16.07
C GLU A 66 -9.07 -7.07 -16.57
N THR A 67 -9.79 -7.92 -15.85
CA THR A 67 -11.15 -8.35 -16.25
C THR A 67 -12.17 -7.21 -16.26
N GLY A 68 -11.91 -6.11 -15.56
CA GLY A 68 -12.77 -4.92 -15.51
C GLY A 68 -12.25 -3.73 -16.33
N GLU A 69 -11.00 -3.75 -16.78
CA GLU A 69 -10.32 -2.60 -17.40
C GLU A 69 -11.00 -2.09 -18.67
N TYR A 70 -11.65 -2.96 -19.44
CA TYR A 70 -12.34 -2.57 -20.69
C TYR A 70 -13.47 -1.55 -20.46
N LYS A 71 -13.99 -1.43 -19.24
CA LYS A 71 -15.03 -0.48 -18.85
C LYS A 71 -14.48 0.86 -18.35
N PHE A 72 -13.20 0.95 -17.99
CA PHE A 72 -12.66 2.16 -17.34
C PHE A 72 -12.83 3.43 -18.17
N SER A 73 -12.73 3.35 -19.51
CA SER A 73 -12.93 4.52 -20.37
C SER A 73 -14.36 5.11 -20.33
N GLN A 74 -15.31 4.37 -19.74
CA GLN A 74 -16.72 4.76 -19.64
C GLN A 74 -17.11 5.12 -18.19
N LEU A 75 -16.23 4.92 -17.22
CA LEU A 75 -16.48 5.14 -15.80
C LEU A 75 -15.89 6.49 -15.35
N ASN A 76 -16.52 7.10 -14.35
CA ASN A 76 -15.93 8.19 -13.62
C ASN A 76 -15.05 7.68 -12.45
N ALA A 77 -14.32 8.57 -11.77
CA ALA A 77 -13.39 8.18 -10.71
C ALA A 77 -14.07 7.49 -9.53
N GLU A 78 -15.30 7.88 -9.19
CA GLU A 78 -16.11 7.27 -8.14
C GLU A 78 -16.48 5.84 -8.48
N GLU A 79 -16.90 5.58 -9.72
CA GLU A 79 -17.24 4.24 -10.19
C GLU A 79 -16.01 3.34 -10.25
N VAL A 80 -14.86 3.87 -10.68
CA VAL A 80 -13.57 3.16 -10.66
C VAL A 80 -13.13 2.87 -9.21
N SER A 81 -13.36 3.78 -8.29
CA SER A 81 -13.10 3.58 -6.85
C SER A 81 -13.95 2.44 -6.27
N VAL A 82 -15.24 2.39 -6.61
CA VAL A 82 -16.13 1.28 -6.22
C VAL A 82 -15.63 -0.05 -6.80
N PHE A 83 -15.29 -0.08 -8.08
CA PHE A 83 -14.74 -1.27 -8.72
C PHE A 83 -13.45 -1.75 -8.05
N LEU A 84 -12.53 -0.84 -7.70
CA LEU A 84 -11.27 -1.17 -7.03
C LEU A 84 -11.53 -1.76 -5.64
N ARG A 85 -12.43 -1.16 -4.86
CA ARG A 85 -12.86 -1.66 -3.56
C ARG A 85 -13.46 -3.06 -3.64
N ASP A 86 -14.37 -3.27 -4.59
CA ASP A 86 -15.04 -4.56 -4.76
C ASP A 86 -14.07 -5.65 -5.25
N THR A 87 -13.07 -5.27 -6.06
CA THR A 87 -11.98 -6.16 -6.46
C THR A 87 -11.16 -6.64 -5.26
N VAL A 88 -10.76 -5.73 -4.38
CA VAL A 88 -9.99 -6.09 -3.16
C VAL A 88 -10.83 -6.96 -2.23
N ARG A 89 -12.12 -6.66 -2.08
CA ARG A 89 -13.04 -7.50 -1.29
C ARG A 89 -13.15 -8.91 -1.87
N LEU A 90 -13.32 -9.05 -3.18
CA LEU A 90 -13.37 -10.35 -3.85
C LEU A 90 -12.10 -11.18 -3.62
N ILE A 91 -10.93 -10.53 -3.71
CA ILE A 91 -9.63 -11.17 -3.44
C ILE A 91 -9.54 -11.63 -1.98
N SER A 92 -9.98 -10.78 -1.05
CA SER A 92 -10.02 -11.13 0.38
C SER A 92 -10.91 -12.35 0.64
N ASP A 93 -12.09 -12.37 0.06
CA ASP A 93 -13.02 -13.49 0.19
C ASP A 93 -12.43 -14.80 -0.34
N ARG A 94 -11.81 -14.76 -1.52
CA ARG A 94 -11.16 -15.93 -2.14
C ARG A 94 -9.97 -16.43 -1.31
N LEU A 95 -9.16 -15.53 -0.76
CA LEU A 95 -8.03 -15.91 0.09
C LEU A 95 -8.52 -16.58 1.39
N TYR A 96 -9.59 -16.06 2.00
CA TYR A 96 -10.21 -16.67 3.17
C TYR A 96 -10.74 -18.09 2.88
N GLU A 97 -11.41 -18.27 1.73
CA GLU A 97 -11.90 -19.59 1.31
C GLU A 97 -10.77 -20.57 1.08
N GLN A 98 -9.66 -20.15 0.48
CA GLN A 98 -8.45 -20.97 0.32
C GLN A 98 -7.87 -21.38 1.67
N GLY A 99 -7.76 -20.47 2.63
CA GLY A 99 -7.26 -20.77 3.98
C GLY A 99 -8.10 -21.84 4.69
N ASN A 100 -9.43 -21.77 4.53
CA ASN A 100 -10.34 -22.79 5.06
C ASN A 100 -10.16 -24.15 4.38
N ALA A 101 -9.98 -24.18 3.05
CA ALA A 101 -9.74 -25.41 2.29
C ALA A 101 -8.41 -26.09 2.68
N TRP A 102 -7.41 -25.34 3.11
CA TRP A 102 -6.11 -25.84 3.56
C TRP A 102 -6.05 -26.23 5.05
N GLY A 103 -7.19 -26.47 5.69
CA GLY A 103 -7.25 -26.93 7.07
C GLY A 103 -7.42 -25.83 8.12
N ARG A 104 -8.16 -24.78 7.77
CA ARG A 104 -8.42 -23.61 8.63
C ARG A 104 -7.17 -22.84 9.02
N ILE A 105 -6.22 -22.76 8.10
CA ILE A 105 -5.01 -21.97 8.30
C ILE A 105 -5.38 -20.48 8.33
N ARG A 106 -5.02 -19.82 9.42
CA ARG A 106 -5.21 -18.38 9.56
C ARG A 106 -3.98 -17.66 9.02
N PHE A 107 -4.10 -17.11 7.85
CA PHE A 107 -3.11 -16.24 7.23
C PHE A 107 -3.84 -15.13 6.49
N GLY A 108 -3.16 -14.03 6.30
CA GLY A 108 -3.70 -12.88 5.60
C GLY A 108 -2.60 -11.94 5.18
N ALA A 109 -2.99 -10.85 4.56
CA ALA A 109 -2.04 -9.81 4.18
C ALA A 109 -2.70 -8.43 4.31
N THR A 110 -1.89 -7.41 4.52
CA THR A 110 -2.34 -6.03 4.32
C THR A 110 -2.35 -5.70 2.83
N LEU A 111 -2.97 -4.61 2.49
CA LEU A 111 -2.87 -3.99 1.17
C LEU A 111 -2.92 -2.47 1.31
N ALA A 112 -1.94 -1.78 0.73
CA ALA A 112 -2.04 -0.38 0.38
C ALA A 112 -1.73 -0.22 -1.11
N GLY A 113 -2.68 0.25 -1.89
CA GLY A 113 -2.56 0.39 -3.35
C GLY A 113 -3.01 1.75 -3.84
N VAL A 114 -2.62 2.09 -5.07
CA VAL A 114 -3.07 3.27 -5.81
C VAL A 114 -3.28 2.93 -7.27
N LEU A 115 -4.40 3.38 -7.81
CA LEU A 115 -4.70 3.40 -9.24
C LEU A 115 -4.64 4.83 -9.74
N LEU A 116 -3.80 5.10 -10.73
CA LEU A 116 -3.69 6.38 -11.41
C LEU A 116 -4.75 6.44 -12.53
N TYR A 117 -5.70 7.34 -12.39
CA TYR A 117 -6.83 7.45 -13.30
C TYR A 117 -7.17 8.92 -13.59
N ASP A 118 -7.26 9.30 -14.87
CA ASP A 118 -7.44 10.69 -15.37
C ASP A 118 -6.43 11.64 -14.71
N ASP A 119 -6.85 12.54 -13.84
CA ASP A 119 -5.99 13.43 -13.02
C ASP A 119 -6.07 13.12 -11.52
N LYS A 120 -6.46 11.88 -11.19
CA LYS A 120 -6.67 11.40 -9.84
C LYS A 120 -5.69 10.27 -9.47
N ALA A 121 -5.40 10.17 -8.20
CA ALA A 121 -4.86 8.97 -7.55
C ALA A 121 -5.96 8.36 -6.68
N ILE A 122 -6.41 7.15 -7.03
CA ILE A 122 -7.43 6.42 -6.30
C ILE A 122 -6.71 5.42 -5.41
N PHE A 123 -6.58 5.75 -4.12
CA PHE A 123 -5.97 4.85 -3.15
C PHE A 123 -6.98 3.80 -2.70
N VAL A 124 -6.49 2.61 -2.38
CA VAL A 124 -7.26 1.54 -1.74
C VAL A 124 -6.42 0.94 -0.62
N CYS A 125 -7.04 0.65 0.52
CA CYS A 125 -6.36 -0.02 1.62
C CYS A 125 -7.24 -1.06 2.31
N LEU A 126 -6.57 -2.07 2.87
CA LEU A 126 -7.13 -3.07 3.79
C LEU A 126 -6.00 -3.57 4.69
N GLY A 127 -5.94 -3.08 5.92
CA GLY A 127 -4.84 -3.29 6.86
C GLY A 127 -4.21 -1.97 7.31
N ASP A 128 -2.94 -2.01 7.68
CA ASP A 128 -2.19 -0.86 8.18
C ASP A 128 -0.95 -0.50 7.34
N SER A 129 -0.73 -1.16 6.21
CA SER A 129 0.16 -0.61 5.18
C SER A 129 -0.38 0.72 4.69
N ARG A 130 0.51 1.67 4.42
CA ARG A 130 0.14 3.07 4.22
C ARG A 130 0.39 3.58 2.81
N GLY A 131 -0.50 4.47 2.37
CA GLY A 131 -0.35 5.32 1.19
C GLY A 131 -0.16 6.78 1.59
N TYR A 132 0.89 7.40 1.08
CA TYR A 132 1.22 8.80 1.30
C TYR A 132 1.22 9.59 -0.01
N LEU A 133 0.74 10.83 0.05
CA LEU A 133 0.94 11.83 -0.99
C LEU A 133 1.88 12.93 -0.48
N LEU A 134 2.94 13.22 -1.24
CA LEU A 134 3.80 14.37 -1.04
C LEU A 134 3.57 15.37 -2.18
N PRO A 135 2.69 16.36 -2.02
CA PRO A 135 2.49 17.39 -3.03
C PRO A 135 3.77 18.17 -3.31
N LYS A 136 3.94 18.66 -4.53
CA LYS A 136 5.15 19.33 -5.03
C LYS A 136 5.68 20.40 -4.07
N TYR A 137 4.80 21.21 -3.50
CA TYR A 137 5.15 22.39 -2.69
C TYR A 137 4.95 22.19 -1.17
N LYS A 138 4.50 21.01 -0.73
CA LYS A 138 4.31 20.72 0.72
C LYS A 138 5.60 20.16 1.32
N LYS A 139 5.92 20.57 2.56
CA LYS A 139 7.14 20.10 3.25
C LYS A 139 7.08 18.61 3.63
N ASN A 140 5.94 18.18 4.15
CA ASN A 140 5.73 16.82 4.65
C ASN A 140 4.72 16.06 3.77
N PRO A 141 4.82 14.73 3.69
CA PRO A 141 3.80 13.91 3.06
C PRO A 141 2.53 13.94 3.91
N VAL A 142 1.42 13.66 3.27
CA VAL A 142 0.12 13.45 3.90
C VAL A 142 -0.18 11.96 3.80
N GLN A 143 -0.42 11.30 4.93
CA GLN A 143 -0.97 9.96 4.94
C GLN A 143 -2.41 10.02 4.43
N ILE A 144 -2.68 9.30 3.36
CA ILE A 144 -4.00 9.25 2.70
C ILE A 144 -4.84 8.10 3.26
N THR A 145 -4.24 6.92 3.39
CA THR A 145 -4.91 5.75 3.96
C THR A 145 -4.96 5.84 5.47
N GLU A 146 -5.96 5.24 6.08
CA GLU A 146 -6.07 5.12 7.53
C GLU A 146 -5.68 3.71 7.98
N ASP A 147 -4.99 3.61 9.12
CA ASP A 147 -4.57 2.32 9.67
C ASP A 147 -5.77 1.54 10.21
N MET A 148 -5.97 0.34 9.71
CA MET A 148 -7.02 -0.58 10.16
C MET A 148 -6.49 -1.50 11.27
N ASN A 149 -6.00 -0.89 12.35
CA ASN A 149 -5.61 -1.56 13.59
C ASN A 149 -6.27 -0.88 14.79
N ILE A 150 -6.12 -1.45 15.99
CA ILE A 150 -6.80 -0.91 17.18
C ILE A 150 -6.35 0.51 17.50
N ALA A 151 -5.05 0.83 17.38
CA ALA A 151 -4.55 2.18 17.63
C ALA A 151 -5.11 3.18 16.59
N GLY A 152 -5.17 2.81 15.31
CA GLY A 152 -5.77 3.62 14.25
C GLY A 152 -7.26 3.90 14.49
N TYR A 153 -8.00 2.90 14.97
CA TYR A 153 -9.40 3.07 15.38
C TYR A 153 -9.54 4.11 16.51
N LEU A 154 -8.69 4.04 17.54
CA LEU A 154 -8.72 5.01 18.65
C LEU A 154 -8.32 6.43 18.19
N VAL A 155 -7.38 6.55 17.25
CA VAL A 155 -7.03 7.85 16.65
C VAL A 155 -8.22 8.43 15.88
N ARG A 156 -8.92 7.62 15.10
CA ARG A 156 -10.09 8.02 14.31
C ARG A 156 -11.23 8.52 15.19
N ASN A 157 -11.44 7.89 16.34
CA ASN A 157 -12.46 8.30 17.31
C ASN A 157 -12.04 9.46 18.22
N GLY A 158 -10.82 9.98 18.08
CA GLY A 158 -10.31 11.07 18.94
C GLY A 158 -9.91 10.63 20.35
N GLU A 159 -9.84 9.32 20.62
CA GLU A 159 -9.45 8.74 21.91
C GLU A 159 -7.93 8.65 22.08
N MET A 160 -7.18 8.82 20.99
CA MET A 160 -5.73 8.77 20.93
C MET A 160 -5.19 9.75 19.89
N THR A 161 -4.02 10.36 20.16
CA THR A 161 -3.31 11.15 19.16
C THR A 161 -2.48 10.25 18.25
N LYS A 162 -2.18 10.70 17.02
CA LYS A 162 -1.26 9.98 16.11
C LYS A 162 0.11 9.71 16.73
N GLU A 163 0.60 10.62 17.56
CA GLU A 163 1.89 10.45 18.24
C GLU A 163 1.87 9.37 19.33
N GLN A 164 0.77 9.28 20.07
CA GLN A 164 0.57 8.19 21.03
C GLN A 164 0.45 6.84 20.33
N ALA A 165 -0.26 6.79 19.20
CA ALA A 165 -0.46 5.56 18.43
C ALA A 165 0.86 4.94 17.91
N LYS A 166 1.87 5.75 17.60
CA LYS A 166 3.17 5.26 17.06
C LYS A 166 3.88 4.27 18.00
N ASN A 167 3.71 4.43 19.31
CA ASN A 167 4.38 3.61 20.32
C ASN A 167 3.40 2.71 21.09
N ASP A 168 2.14 2.67 20.69
CA ASP A 168 1.12 1.86 21.35
C ASP A 168 1.16 0.41 20.83
N TYR A 169 1.23 -0.55 21.76
CA TYR A 169 1.27 -1.98 21.41
C TYR A 169 0.05 -2.46 20.60
N ARG A 170 -1.06 -1.72 20.66
CA ARG A 170 -2.29 -2.02 19.92
C ARG A 170 -2.18 -1.69 18.43
N SER A 171 -1.14 -0.96 18.01
CA SER A 171 -0.85 -0.72 16.59
C SER A 171 -0.55 -2.02 15.82
N SER A 172 -0.02 -3.04 16.49
CA SER A 172 0.23 -4.36 15.89
C SER A 172 -1.02 -5.26 15.78
N ARG A 173 -2.19 -4.80 16.25
CA ARG A 173 -3.42 -5.60 16.25
C ARG A 173 -4.35 -5.12 15.13
N LEU A 174 -4.26 -5.75 13.98
CA LEU A 174 -5.13 -5.45 12.84
C LEU A 174 -6.60 -5.72 13.16
N THR A 175 -7.47 -4.82 12.71
CA THR A 175 -8.93 -4.95 12.76
C THR A 175 -9.52 -5.38 11.41
N ALA A 176 -8.76 -5.15 10.32
CA ALA A 176 -9.11 -5.60 8.98
C ALA A 176 -7.85 -5.95 8.17
N PHE A 177 -7.94 -6.96 7.31
CA PHE A 177 -6.86 -7.45 6.45
C PHE A 177 -7.41 -8.33 5.32
N VAL A 178 -6.65 -8.54 4.26
CA VAL A 178 -7.00 -9.43 3.14
C VAL A 178 -6.95 -10.88 3.63
N GLY A 179 -8.02 -11.64 3.40
CA GLY A 179 -8.14 -13.02 3.89
C GLY A 179 -8.79 -13.14 5.28
N MET A 180 -9.32 -12.03 5.84
CA MET A 180 -10.09 -12.09 7.09
C MET A 180 -11.44 -12.79 6.91
N PRO A 181 -12.06 -13.31 7.99
CA PRO A 181 -13.46 -13.73 7.95
C PRO A 181 -14.37 -12.62 7.44
N LYS A 182 -15.32 -12.98 6.56
CA LYS A 182 -16.25 -12.02 5.93
C LYS A 182 -17.07 -11.21 6.93
N PRO A 183 -17.44 -9.96 6.55
CA PRO A 183 -17.06 -9.24 5.34
C PRO A 183 -15.80 -8.38 5.53
N ALA A 184 -14.86 -8.46 4.60
CA ALA A 184 -13.80 -7.45 4.51
C ALA A 184 -14.35 -6.15 3.92
N THR A 185 -13.96 -5.02 4.49
CA THR A 185 -14.40 -3.68 4.06
C THR A 185 -13.19 -2.82 3.65
N PRO A 186 -12.66 -2.98 2.42
CA PRO A 186 -11.60 -2.11 1.94
C PRO A 186 -12.07 -0.66 1.87
N GLU A 187 -11.20 0.29 2.19
CA GLU A 187 -11.46 1.72 2.05
C GLU A 187 -10.76 2.28 0.81
N THR A 188 -11.40 3.28 0.18
CA THR A 188 -10.84 3.97 -0.99
C THR A 188 -10.88 5.48 -0.80
N TYR A 189 -9.88 6.18 -1.38
CA TYR A 189 -9.73 7.62 -1.29
C TYR A 189 -9.37 8.17 -2.67
N ILE A 190 -10.14 9.14 -3.16
CA ILE A 190 -9.92 9.78 -4.46
C ILE A 190 -9.25 11.13 -4.21
N ILE A 191 -8.06 11.31 -4.75
CA ILE A 191 -7.24 12.51 -4.51
C ILE A 191 -6.82 13.11 -5.85
N ASP A 192 -7.03 14.42 -6.01
CA ASP A 192 -6.50 15.18 -7.13
C ASP A 192 -4.98 15.21 -7.08
N VAL A 193 -4.32 14.89 -8.20
CA VAL A 193 -2.87 14.92 -8.29
C VAL A 193 -2.40 15.74 -9.48
N LYS A 194 -1.16 16.24 -9.38
CA LYS A 194 -0.55 17.12 -10.37
C LYS A 194 0.88 16.72 -10.67
N PRO A 195 1.42 17.10 -11.83
CA PRO A 195 2.85 16.92 -12.11
C PRO A 195 3.73 17.55 -11.03
N GLY A 196 4.71 16.78 -10.58
CA GLY A 196 5.59 17.14 -9.47
C GLY A 196 5.19 16.54 -8.11
N ASP A 197 3.97 16.00 -8.01
CA ASP A 197 3.55 15.24 -6.83
C ASP A 197 4.24 13.86 -6.78
N ARG A 198 4.34 13.33 -5.58
CA ARG A 198 5.01 12.06 -5.28
C ARG A 198 4.10 11.20 -4.42
N ILE A 199 4.00 9.94 -4.76
CA ILE A 199 3.24 8.94 -4.00
C ILE A 199 4.22 7.92 -3.42
N LEU A 200 4.00 7.52 -2.18
CA LEU A 200 4.71 6.43 -1.52
C LEU A 200 3.69 5.47 -0.93
N LEU A 201 3.83 4.20 -1.24
CA LEU A 201 3.13 3.10 -0.58
C LEU A 201 4.17 2.30 0.20
N CYS A 202 3.88 1.90 1.44
CA CYS A 202 4.85 1.18 2.25
C CYS A 202 4.20 0.35 3.36
N SER A 203 4.90 -0.71 3.79
CA SER A 203 4.58 -1.49 4.97
C SER A 203 5.03 -0.80 6.27
N ASP A 204 4.64 -1.35 7.40
CA ASP A 204 4.97 -0.86 8.74
C ASP A 204 6.48 -0.94 9.03
N GLY A 205 7.20 -1.90 8.44
CA GLY A 205 8.66 -1.96 8.51
C GLY A 205 9.37 -0.72 7.97
N LEU A 206 8.73 0.05 7.08
CA LEU A 206 9.25 1.35 6.65
C LEU A 206 8.80 2.48 7.58
N TYR A 207 7.49 2.71 7.71
CA TYR A 207 7.01 3.89 8.45
C TYR A 207 7.22 3.79 9.97
N GLY A 208 7.38 2.57 10.51
CA GLY A 208 7.77 2.35 11.90
C GLY A 208 9.23 2.69 12.20
N MET A 209 10.08 2.74 11.16
CA MET A 209 11.51 3.01 11.29
C MET A 209 11.92 4.39 10.75
N VAL A 210 11.15 5.02 9.89
CA VAL A 210 11.49 6.29 9.23
C VAL A 210 10.38 7.31 9.46
N ASP A 211 10.71 8.43 10.09
CA ASP A 211 9.75 9.51 10.31
C ASP A 211 9.36 10.23 9.00
N GLU A 212 8.16 10.84 8.98
CA GLU A 212 7.59 11.48 7.78
C GLU A 212 8.45 12.62 7.23
N ARG A 213 9.18 13.37 8.09
CA ARG A 213 10.08 14.45 7.65
C ARG A 213 11.28 13.88 6.91
N LYS A 214 11.80 12.75 7.40
CA LYS A 214 12.90 12.05 6.75
C LYS A 214 12.43 11.40 5.46
N MET A 215 11.25 10.76 5.44
CA MET A 215 10.62 10.26 4.20
C MET A 215 10.52 11.37 3.15
N ALA A 216 9.98 12.53 3.51
CA ALA A 216 9.85 13.66 2.58
C ALA A 216 11.20 14.12 1.99
N ARG A 217 12.26 14.15 2.81
CA ARG A 217 13.61 14.50 2.33
C ARG A 217 14.14 13.46 1.34
N ILE A 218 13.96 12.19 1.63
CA ILE A 218 14.40 11.10 0.76
C ILE A 218 13.59 11.10 -0.54
N MET A 219 12.27 11.24 -0.48
CA MET A 219 11.39 11.31 -1.67
C MET A 219 11.76 12.45 -2.62
N ARG A 220 12.44 13.50 -2.13
CA ARG A 220 12.95 14.63 -2.94
C ARG A 220 14.42 14.51 -3.31
N SER A 221 15.14 13.54 -2.76
CA SER A 221 16.60 13.48 -2.88
C SER A 221 17.11 13.05 -4.25
N SER A 222 16.24 12.45 -5.07
CA SER A 222 16.59 11.96 -6.40
C SER A 222 15.39 12.05 -7.35
N GLY A 223 15.70 12.21 -8.63
CA GLY A 223 14.72 12.04 -9.70
C GLY A 223 14.56 10.59 -10.17
N ASN A 224 15.41 9.67 -9.68
CA ASN A 224 15.35 8.25 -10.00
C ASN A 224 14.58 7.49 -8.90
N PRO A 225 13.44 6.83 -9.23
CA PRO A 225 12.61 6.12 -8.27
C PRO A 225 13.33 4.98 -7.54
N GLU A 226 14.18 4.22 -8.22
CA GLU A 226 14.94 3.11 -7.62
C GLU A 226 15.87 3.63 -6.52
N THR A 227 16.55 4.75 -6.78
CA THR A 227 17.40 5.41 -5.78
C THR A 227 16.59 5.88 -4.56
N VAL A 228 15.35 6.35 -4.76
CA VAL A 228 14.47 6.77 -3.66
C VAL A 228 14.06 5.57 -2.82
N CYS A 229 13.58 4.48 -3.45
CA CYS A 229 13.22 3.25 -2.74
C CYS A 229 14.41 2.68 -1.96
N GLY A 230 15.59 2.57 -2.58
CA GLY A 230 16.80 2.08 -1.92
C GLY A 230 17.16 2.92 -0.68
N LYS A 231 17.15 4.25 -0.78
CA LYS A 231 17.44 5.14 0.36
C LYS A 231 16.40 5.03 1.49
N LEU A 232 15.13 4.79 1.17
CA LEU A 232 14.09 4.57 2.17
C LEU A 232 14.33 3.28 2.94
N ILE A 233 14.64 2.20 2.23
CA ILE A 233 14.96 0.89 2.80
C ILE A 233 16.25 0.96 3.63
N ASP A 234 17.31 1.58 3.10
CA ASP A 234 18.57 1.77 3.81
C ASP A 234 18.38 2.53 5.12
N GLU A 235 17.55 3.59 5.12
CA GLU A 235 17.26 4.37 6.31
C GLU A 235 16.46 3.54 7.33
N ALA A 236 15.47 2.75 6.91
CA ALA A 236 14.73 1.86 7.79
C ALA A 236 15.66 0.78 8.41
N ASN A 237 16.52 0.19 7.60
CA ASN A 237 17.53 -0.76 8.06
C ASN A 237 18.53 -0.12 9.05
N LYS A 238 18.98 1.12 8.78
CA LYS A 238 19.85 1.88 9.67
C LYS A 238 19.21 2.10 11.03
N ASN A 239 17.91 2.33 11.08
CA ASN A 239 17.14 2.56 12.32
C ASN A 239 16.69 1.26 13.02
N GLY A 240 17.16 0.11 12.55
CA GLY A 240 16.97 -1.18 13.20
C GLY A 240 16.51 -2.31 12.31
N GLY A 241 15.75 -2.04 11.23
CA GLY A 241 15.27 -3.07 10.30
C GLY A 241 14.51 -4.20 11.00
N ARG A 242 13.58 -3.85 11.88
CA ARG A 242 12.92 -4.79 12.81
C ARG A 242 11.94 -5.72 12.10
N ASP A 243 11.44 -5.32 10.93
CA ASP A 243 10.50 -6.08 10.12
C ASP A 243 10.93 -6.14 8.66
N ASN A 244 10.17 -6.90 7.84
CA ASN A 244 10.23 -6.80 6.40
C ASN A 244 9.87 -5.37 5.98
N ILE A 245 10.50 -4.87 4.93
CA ILE A 245 10.37 -3.48 4.50
C ILE A 245 9.95 -3.48 3.04
N SER A 246 8.81 -2.87 2.74
CA SER A 246 8.40 -2.65 1.35
C SER A 246 8.13 -1.17 1.09
N ALA A 247 8.54 -0.73 -0.10
CA ALA A 247 8.34 0.63 -0.59
C ALA A 247 8.03 0.62 -2.07
N THR A 248 6.94 1.27 -2.47
CA THR A 248 6.64 1.61 -3.86
C THR A 248 6.54 3.12 -3.98
N TYR A 249 7.40 3.70 -4.80
CA TYR A 249 7.49 5.14 -5.02
C TYR A 249 7.11 5.50 -6.44
N ILE A 250 6.28 6.55 -6.59
CA ILE A 250 5.81 7.05 -7.88
C ILE A 250 6.03 8.56 -7.92
N TYR A 251 6.66 9.04 -8.98
CA TYR A 251 6.84 10.46 -9.28
C TYR A 251 6.03 10.85 -10.51
N LEU A 252 5.13 11.82 -10.36
CA LEU A 252 4.29 12.33 -11.44
C LEU A 252 5.02 13.45 -12.19
N SER A 253 5.05 13.39 -13.52
CA SER A 253 5.73 14.36 -14.38
C SER A 253 4.80 14.92 -15.45
N VAL A 254 5.11 16.11 -15.97
CA VAL A 254 4.50 16.62 -17.22
C VAL A 254 4.90 15.72 -18.38
N ARG A 255 4.08 15.72 -19.40
CA ARG A 255 4.43 15.18 -20.72
C ARG A 255 5.62 15.92 -21.31
#